data_d56ace16a3ac4f96a1800bcc70f0d664
#
_entry.id   d56ace16a3ac4f96a1800bcc70f0d664
#
_cell.length_a   1.000
_cell.length_b   1.000
_cell.length_c   1.000
_cell.angle_alpha   90.00
_cell.angle_beta   90.00
_cell.angle_gamma   90.00
#
_symmetry.space_group_name_H-M   'P 1'
#
loop_
_entity.id
_entity.type
_entity.pdbx_description
1 polymer ?
#
loop_
_entity_poly.entity_id
_entity_poly.type
_entity_poly.pdbx_seq_one_letter_code
_entity_poly.pdbx_strand_id
1 'polypeptide(L)'
;ITFNHVNFKYDANDEHVLTDFNITIEPGKKIALVGESGVGKSTISLLIPRFYDVTSGEILIDDTNIKNYDLHTLRKNIGHVQQDVYIFYGNIRDNILYGNPEATEEQMIAAAKKARIHDFIMSLENGYDTTVGERGVKLSGGQKQRIAIARVFLKNPAILILDEATSALDNITEMLIQEALDELTVGRTTIIIAHRLSTVKKADEILVLTRQGIFERGSHKELIKANGYYAELYESQFKNL
;
A
#
# COMPACT_ATOMS: atom_id res chain seq x y z
N ILE A 1 2.95 -5.42 14.06
CA ILE A 1 3.33 -6.49 13.10
C ILE A 1 4.78 -6.83 13.35
N THR A 2 5.09 -8.10 13.59
CA THR A 2 6.47 -8.54 13.84
C THR A 2 6.90 -9.57 12.81
N PHE A 3 8.06 -9.35 12.19
CA PHE A 3 8.78 -10.35 11.40
C PHE A 3 9.89 -10.89 12.31
N ASN A 4 9.90 -12.20 12.52
CA ASN A 4 10.82 -12.87 13.42
C ASN A 4 11.63 -13.93 12.66
N HIS A 5 12.92 -13.65 12.42
CA HIS A 5 13.84 -14.50 11.66
C HIS A 5 13.29 -14.99 10.31
N VAL A 6 12.61 -14.10 9.57
CA VAL A 6 11.93 -14.47 8.33
C VAL A 6 12.93 -14.68 7.20
N ASN A 7 12.86 -15.87 6.62
CA ASN A 7 13.50 -16.20 5.36
C ASN A 7 12.43 -16.50 4.31
N PHE A 8 12.62 -16.00 3.10
CA PHE A 8 11.68 -16.22 2.02
C PHE A 8 12.34 -16.33 0.65
N LYS A 9 11.84 -17.26 -0.15
CA LYS A 9 12.11 -17.43 -1.58
C LYS A 9 10.83 -17.86 -2.30
N TYR A 10 10.68 -17.45 -3.56
CA TYR A 10 9.48 -17.78 -4.34
C TYR A 10 9.44 -19.24 -4.77
N ASP A 11 10.56 -19.81 -5.19
CA ASP A 11 10.69 -21.21 -5.58
C ASP A 11 11.78 -21.90 -4.78
N ALA A 12 11.69 -23.23 -4.67
CA ALA A 12 12.64 -24.04 -3.91
C ALA A 12 14.09 -23.89 -4.40
N ASN A 13 14.26 -23.62 -5.69
CA ASN A 13 15.57 -23.48 -6.36
C ASN A 13 16.06 -22.02 -6.44
N ASP A 14 15.24 -21.03 -6.00
CA ASP A 14 15.59 -19.62 -6.07
C ASP A 14 16.54 -19.22 -4.93
N GLU A 15 17.25 -18.10 -5.14
CA GLU A 15 17.93 -17.40 -4.07
C GLU A 15 16.92 -16.80 -3.09
N HIS A 16 17.30 -16.65 -1.83
CA HIS A 16 16.47 -15.98 -0.85
C HIS A 16 16.28 -14.50 -1.21
N VAL A 17 15.03 -14.06 -1.24
CA VAL A 17 14.65 -12.65 -1.38
C VAL A 17 14.74 -11.94 -0.03
N LEU A 18 14.39 -12.65 1.05
CA LEU A 18 14.59 -12.19 2.43
C LEU A 18 15.43 -13.23 3.17
N THR A 19 16.44 -12.76 3.91
CA THR A 19 17.29 -13.59 4.74
C THR A 19 17.35 -13.00 6.14
N ASP A 20 16.96 -13.80 7.14
CA ASP A 20 16.95 -13.42 8.55
C ASP A 20 16.33 -12.03 8.81
N PHE A 21 15.21 -11.75 8.12
CA PHE A 21 14.55 -10.44 8.19
C PHE A 21 13.80 -10.29 9.51
N ASN A 22 14.18 -9.26 10.27
CA ASN A 22 13.68 -8.99 11.60
C ASN A 22 13.18 -7.54 11.71
N ILE A 23 11.92 -7.34 12.09
CA ILE A 23 11.37 -6.02 12.41
C ILE A 23 10.11 -6.14 13.26
N THR A 24 9.89 -5.15 14.11
CA THR A 24 8.60 -4.89 14.77
C THR A 24 8.09 -3.53 14.34
N ILE A 25 6.85 -3.49 13.85
CA ILE A 25 6.11 -2.30 13.46
C ILE A 25 5.01 -2.09 14.49
N GLU A 26 5.12 -1.02 15.27
CA GLU A 26 4.15 -0.68 16.29
C GLU A 26 2.79 -0.29 15.71
N PRO A 27 1.68 -0.53 16.46
CA PRO A 27 0.35 -0.12 16.02
C PRO A 27 0.27 1.37 15.71
N GLY A 28 -0.41 1.72 14.62
CA GLY A 28 -0.63 3.11 14.21
C GLY A 28 0.58 3.81 13.57
N LYS A 29 1.73 3.14 13.45
CA LYS A 29 2.93 3.70 12.80
C LYS A 29 2.88 3.61 11.29
N LYS A 30 3.47 4.62 10.65
CA LYS A 30 3.69 4.69 9.19
C LYS A 30 5.15 4.37 8.90
N ILE A 31 5.39 3.23 8.26
CA ILE A 31 6.73 2.78 7.88
C ILE A 31 6.91 2.89 6.37
N ALA A 32 7.96 3.57 5.93
CA ALA A 32 8.32 3.63 4.52
C ALA A 32 9.44 2.63 4.21
N LEU A 33 9.24 1.78 3.22
CA LEU A 33 10.25 0.89 2.67
C LEU A 33 10.90 1.56 1.46
N VAL A 34 12.20 1.81 1.53
CA VAL A 34 12.99 2.39 0.44
C VAL A 34 14.17 1.48 0.10
N GLY A 35 14.70 1.57 -1.10
CA GLY A 35 15.81 0.75 -1.58
C GLY A 35 15.72 0.49 -3.07
N GLU A 36 16.72 -0.12 -3.65
CA GLU A 36 16.79 -0.47 -5.06
C GLU A 36 15.66 -1.44 -5.48
N SER A 37 15.44 -1.56 -6.79
CA SER A 37 14.52 -2.57 -7.31
C SER A 37 15.04 -3.98 -7.01
N GLY A 38 14.12 -4.90 -6.65
CA GLY A 38 14.47 -6.30 -6.40
C GLY A 38 15.00 -6.64 -4.99
N VAL A 39 15.08 -5.67 -4.06
CA VAL A 39 15.58 -5.93 -2.68
C VAL A 39 14.50 -6.51 -1.75
N GLY A 40 13.30 -6.86 -2.24
CA GLY A 40 12.28 -7.52 -1.43
C GLY A 40 11.16 -6.63 -0.88
N LYS A 41 11.09 -5.32 -1.23
CA LYS A 41 10.02 -4.42 -0.76
C LYS A 41 8.62 -4.95 -1.07
N SER A 42 8.35 -5.28 -2.31
CA SER A 42 7.05 -5.85 -2.72
C SER A 42 6.80 -7.23 -2.14
N THR A 43 7.86 -8.02 -1.88
CA THR A 43 7.75 -9.31 -1.20
C THR A 43 7.21 -9.14 0.22
N ILE A 44 7.72 -8.17 0.99
CA ILE A 44 7.22 -7.86 2.33
C ILE A 44 5.71 -7.56 2.29
N SER A 45 5.26 -6.76 1.31
CA SER A 45 3.84 -6.42 1.16
C SER A 45 2.93 -7.61 0.81
N LEU A 46 3.47 -8.64 0.17
CA LEU A 46 2.76 -9.86 -0.19
C LEU A 46 2.73 -10.91 0.95
N LEU A 47 3.73 -10.89 1.83
CA LEU A 47 3.82 -11.82 2.95
C LEU A 47 2.85 -11.47 4.09
N ILE A 48 2.60 -10.18 4.37
CA ILE A 48 1.71 -9.75 5.44
C ILE A 48 0.27 -10.26 5.26
N PRO A 49 -0.38 -10.12 4.05
CA PRO A 49 -1.71 -10.69 3.79
C PRO A 49 -1.67 -12.20 3.51
N ARG A 50 -0.50 -12.83 3.67
CA ARG A 50 -0.27 -14.25 3.46
C ARG A 50 -0.69 -14.70 2.06
N PHE A 51 -0.22 -13.97 1.00
CA PHE A 51 -0.28 -14.47 -0.37
C PHE A 51 0.76 -15.56 -0.61
N TYR A 52 1.83 -15.55 0.20
CA TYR A 52 2.85 -16.59 0.28
C TYR A 52 3.13 -16.92 1.74
N ASP A 53 3.47 -18.16 2.04
CA ASP A 53 4.00 -18.57 3.34
C ASP A 53 5.51 -18.35 3.36
N VAL A 54 6.05 -17.93 4.50
CA VAL A 54 7.50 -17.79 4.69
C VAL A 54 8.19 -19.15 4.62
N THR A 55 9.43 -19.19 4.11
CA THR A 55 10.24 -20.41 4.03
C THR A 55 10.66 -20.87 5.42
N SER A 56 11.06 -19.95 6.30
CA SER A 56 11.30 -20.18 7.72
C SER A 56 11.11 -18.89 8.51
N GLY A 57 11.11 -18.99 9.84
CA GLY A 57 10.70 -17.88 10.70
C GLY A 57 9.19 -17.71 10.75
N GLU A 58 8.74 -16.57 11.22
CA GLU A 58 7.30 -16.31 11.39
C GLU A 58 6.97 -14.83 11.26
N ILE A 59 5.72 -14.55 10.89
CA ILE A 59 5.13 -13.20 10.90
C ILE A 59 3.99 -13.21 11.91
N LEU A 60 4.03 -12.26 12.84
CA LEU A 60 3.04 -12.10 13.89
C LEU A 60 2.25 -10.81 13.66
N ILE A 61 0.94 -10.86 13.94
CA ILE A 61 0.07 -9.69 14.10
C ILE A 61 -0.56 -9.82 15.48
N ASP A 62 -0.38 -8.80 16.34
CA ASP A 62 -0.84 -8.81 17.73
C ASP A 62 -0.42 -10.13 18.45
N ASP A 63 0.89 -10.44 18.38
CA ASP A 63 1.55 -11.63 18.96
C ASP A 63 1.01 -12.98 18.47
N THR A 64 0.14 -12.99 17.48
CA THR A 64 -0.40 -14.21 16.88
C THR A 64 0.18 -14.45 15.50
N ASN A 65 0.73 -15.65 15.27
CA ASN A 65 1.27 -16.03 13.96
C ASN A 65 0.18 -15.96 12.88
N ILE A 66 0.47 -15.30 11.75
CA ILE A 66 -0.49 -15.13 10.65
C ILE A 66 -0.99 -16.47 10.08
N LYS A 67 -0.25 -17.57 10.26
CA LYS A 67 -0.68 -18.92 9.89
C LYS A 67 -1.85 -19.45 10.71
N ASN A 68 -2.04 -18.91 11.92
CA ASN A 68 -3.10 -19.30 12.84
C ASN A 68 -4.41 -18.53 12.63
N TYR A 69 -4.39 -17.47 11.81
CA TYR A 69 -5.60 -16.76 11.42
C TYR A 69 -6.33 -17.50 10.29
N ASP A 70 -7.66 -17.43 10.33
CA ASP A 70 -8.46 -17.65 9.14
C ASP A 70 -8.10 -16.59 8.08
N LEU A 71 -7.86 -17.01 6.82
CA LEU A 71 -7.41 -16.14 5.75
C LEU A 71 -8.40 -15.00 5.45
N HIS A 72 -9.70 -15.27 5.54
CA HIS A 72 -10.71 -14.23 5.32
C HIS A 72 -10.61 -13.15 6.41
N THR A 73 -10.53 -13.56 7.67
CA THR A 73 -10.37 -12.67 8.82
C THR A 73 -9.08 -11.86 8.75
N LEU A 74 -7.95 -12.50 8.43
CA LEU A 74 -6.67 -11.84 8.24
C LEU A 74 -6.77 -10.76 7.16
N ARG A 75 -7.21 -11.13 5.96
CA ARG A 75 -7.29 -10.24 4.80
C ARG A 75 -8.37 -9.17 4.93
N LYS A 76 -9.44 -9.41 5.68
CA LYS A 76 -10.45 -8.40 6.00
C LYS A 76 -9.84 -7.20 6.73
N ASN A 77 -8.86 -7.43 7.62
CA ASN A 77 -8.20 -6.40 8.41
C ASN A 77 -7.00 -5.74 7.72
N ILE A 78 -6.66 -6.17 6.51
CA ILE A 78 -5.55 -5.62 5.71
C ILE A 78 -6.11 -4.97 4.44
N GLY A 79 -5.86 -3.68 4.25
CA GLY A 79 -6.14 -2.95 3.00
C GLY A 79 -4.88 -2.86 2.17
N HIS A 80 -4.98 -3.14 0.88
CA HIS A 80 -3.86 -3.02 -0.05
C HIS A 80 -4.24 -2.11 -1.22
N VAL A 81 -3.52 -1.01 -1.38
CA VAL A 81 -3.59 -0.15 -2.55
C VAL A 81 -2.39 -0.49 -3.43
N GLN A 82 -2.64 -1.18 -4.52
CA GLN A 82 -1.61 -1.64 -5.45
C GLN A 82 -1.31 -0.57 -6.51
N GLN A 83 -0.10 -0.63 -7.07
CA GLN A 83 0.32 0.19 -8.20
C GLN A 83 -0.61 -0.03 -9.41
N ASP A 84 -0.79 -1.28 -9.81
CA ASP A 84 -1.67 -1.68 -10.92
C ASP A 84 -3.05 -2.01 -10.37
N VAL A 85 -3.95 -1.03 -10.47
CA VAL A 85 -5.32 -1.18 -9.98
C VAL A 85 -6.15 -2.04 -10.93
N TYR A 86 -6.67 -3.15 -10.41
CA TYR A 86 -7.64 -3.96 -11.13
C TYR A 86 -9.06 -3.42 -10.95
N ILE A 87 -9.70 -3.08 -12.06
CA ILE A 87 -11.11 -2.70 -12.13
C ILE A 87 -11.89 -3.86 -12.73
N PHE A 88 -12.88 -4.37 -11.99
CA PHE A 88 -13.74 -5.44 -12.45
C PHE A 88 -14.71 -4.95 -13.52
N TYR A 89 -15.08 -5.84 -14.44
CA TYR A 89 -16.16 -5.55 -15.36
C TYR A 89 -17.46 -5.30 -14.59
N GLY A 90 -18.20 -4.26 -14.98
CA GLY A 90 -19.41 -3.82 -14.31
C GLY A 90 -19.50 -2.30 -14.25
N ASN A 91 -20.14 -1.78 -13.24
CA ASN A 91 -20.30 -0.34 -13.02
C ASN A 91 -19.37 0.15 -11.89
N ILE A 92 -19.36 1.47 -11.66
CA ILE A 92 -18.52 2.09 -10.61
C ILE A 92 -18.99 1.68 -9.21
N ARG A 93 -20.32 1.59 -9.00
CA ARG A 93 -20.95 1.15 -7.75
C ARG A 93 -20.40 -0.21 -7.30
N ASP A 94 -20.52 -1.22 -8.16
CA ASP A 94 -20.04 -2.57 -7.85
C ASP A 94 -18.56 -2.61 -7.55
N ASN A 95 -17.78 -1.81 -8.30
CA ASN A 95 -16.35 -1.70 -8.08
C ASN A 95 -15.99 -1.11 -6.73
N ILE A 96 -16.72 -0.13 -6.20
CA ILE A 96 -16.48 0.43 -4.86
C ILE A 96 -16.99 -0.54 -3.79
N LEU A 97 -18.19 -1.11 -3.97
CA LEU A 97 -18.81 -2.07 -3.04
C LEU A 97 -17.98 -3.35 -2.89
N TYR A 98 -17.08 -3.66 -3.84
CA TYR A 98 -16.13 -4.77 -3.68
C TYR A 98 -15.29 -4.67 -2.40
N GLY A 99 -15.08 -3.46 -1.86
CA GLY A 99 -14.42 -3.25 -0.57
C GLY A 99 -15.23 -3.75 0.62
N ASN A 100 -16.56 -3.64 0.56
CA ASN A 100 -17.52 -4.18 1.53
C ASN A 100 -18.89 -4.33 0.85
N PRO A 101 -19.27 -5.55 0.41
CA PRO A 101 -20.55 -5.78 -0.28
C PRO A 101 -21.80 -5.49 0.56
N GLU A 102 -21.69 -5.52 1.90
CA GLU A 102 -22.79 -5.27 2.84
C GLU A 102 -22.96 -3.76 3.17
N ALA A 103 -22.14 -2.88 2.57
CA ALA A 103 -22.20 -1.45 2.86
C ALA A 103 -23.44 -0.81 2.26
N THR A 104 -23.98 0.20 2.99
CA THR A 104 -25.09 1.00 2.47
C THR A 104 -24.63 1.96 1.37
N GLU A 105 -25.59 2.51 0.62
CA GLU A 105 -25.28 3.52 -0.41
C GLU A 105 -24.62 4.76 0.19
N GLU A 106 -25.06 5.20 1.36
CA GLU A 106 -24.48 6.35 2.07
C GLU A 106 -23.02 6.09 2.45
N GLN A 107 -22.70 4.88 2.91
CA GLN A 107 -21.35 4.47 3.24
C GLN A 107 -20.46 4.44 1.98
N MET A 108 -20.97 3.91 0.89
CA MET A 108 -20.28 3.89 -0.41
C MET A 108 -19.99 5.32 -0.91
N ILE A 109 -20.98 6.20 -0.88
CA ILE A 109 -20.83 7.61 -1.29
C ILE A 109 -19.82 8.33 -0.38
N ALA A 110 -19.88 8.09 0.94
CA ALA A 110 -18.91 8.66 1.89
C ALA A 110 -17.48 8.21 1.58
N ALA A 111 -17.27 6.93 1.27
CA ALA A 111 -15.98 6.40 0.85
C ALA A 111 -15.49 7.02 -0.47
N ALA A 112 -16.37 7.20 -1.45
CA ALA A 112 -16.03 7.86 -2.71
C ALA A 112 -15.66 9.34 -2.53
N LYS A 113 -16.33 10.06 -1.62
CA LYS A 113 -15.99 11.45 -1.27
C LYS A 113 -14.59 11.53 -0.63
N LYS A 114 -14.30 10.67 0.34
CA LYS A 114 -12.96 10.57 0.97
C LYS A 114 -11.87 10.25 -0.04
N ALA A 115 -12.16 9.40 -1.00
CA ALA A 115 -11.25 9.06 -2.09
C ALA A 115 -11.17 10.14 -3.20
N ARG A 116 -11.84 11.29 -3.05
CA ARG A 116 -11.84 12.40 -4.03
C ARG A 116 -12.30 11.97 -5.44
N ILE A 117 -13.21 10.96 -5.53
CA ILE A 117 -13.72 10.46 -6.83
C ILE A 117 -15.22 10.77 -7.04
N HIS A 118 -15.95 11.16 -5.99
CA HIS A 118 -17.39 11.39 -6.02
C HIS A 118 -17.81 12.41 -7.09
N ASP A 119 -17.17 13.57 -7.14
CA ASP A 119 -17.55 14.66 -8.05
C ASP A 119 -17.34 14.25 -9.52
N PHE A 120 -16.26 13.51 -9.81
CA PHE A 120 -16.07 12.90 -11.12
C PHE A 120 -17.21 11.92 -11.45
N ILE A 121 -17.59 11.03 -10.53
CA ILE A 121 -18.67 10.07 -10.73
C ILE A 121 -19.98 10.80 -11.03
N MET A 122 -20.30 11.85 -10.29
CA MET A 122 -21.52 12.65 -10.48
C MET A 122 -21.52 13.47 -11.77
N SER A 123 -20.37 13.71 -12.39
CA SER A 123 -20.28 14.34 -13.70
C SER A 123 -20.61 13.40 -14.87
N LEU A 124 -20.68 12.09 -14.62
CA LEU A 124 -21.03 11.09 -15.63
C LEU A 124 -22.55 10.97 -15.79
N GLU A 125 -23.02 10.69 -17.00
CA GLU A 125 -24.43 10.59 -17.34
C GLU A 125 -25.22 9.64 -16.41
N ASN A 126 -24.63 8.47 -16.10
CA ASN A 126 -25.26 7.45 -15.24
C ASN A 126 -24.65 7.40 -13.82
N GLY A 127 -23.85 8.42 -13.43
CA GLY A 127 -23.27 8.48 -12.09
C GLY A 127 -22.58 7.18 -11.69
N TYR A 128 -22.93 6.65 -10.51
CA TYR A 128 -22.37 5.40 -9.99
C TYR A 128 -22.73 4.17 -10.82
N ASP A 129 -23.79 4.18 -11.61
CA ASP A 129 -24.22 3.06 -12.45
C ASP A 129 -23.53 3.08 -13.83
N THR A 130 -22.57 3.99 -14.03
CA THR A 130 -21.77 4.07 -15.24
C THR A 130 -20.92 2.82 -15.40
N THR A 131 -21.06 2.12 -16.55
CA THR A 131 -20.26 0.93 -16.89
C THR A 131 -18.84 1.32 -17.25
N VAL A 132 -17.87 0.71 -16.59
CA VAL A 132 -16.42 1.03 -16.75
C VAL A 132 -15.71 0.22 -17.82
N GLY A 133 -16.35 -0.82 -18.35
CA GLY A 133 -15.76 -1.72 -19.35
C GLY A 133 -14.76 -2.71 -18.75
N GLU A 134 -14.20 -3.56 -19.63
CA GLU A 134 -13.20 -4.54 -19.22
C GLU A 134 -11.95 -3.83 -18.69
N ARG A 135 -11.48 -4.25 -17.50
CA ARG A 135 -10.34 -3.65 -16.78
C ARG A 135 -10.42 -2.11 -16.64
N GLY A 136 -11.63 -1.55 -16.68
CA GLY A 136 -11.84 -0.11 -16.55
C GLY A 136 -11.24 0.70 -17.71
N VAL A 137 -11.30 0.19 -18.93
CA VAL A 137 -10.72 0.85 -20.13
C VAL A 137 -11.21 2.28 -20.33
N LYS A 138 -12.39 2.61 -19.82
CA LYS A 138 -12.98 3.95 -19.90
C LYS A 138 -12.49 4.92 -18.81
N LEU A 139 -11.65 4.47 -17.90
CA LEU A 139 -11.15 5.27 -16.77
C LEU A 139 -9.65 5.59 -16.95
N SER A 140 -9.25 6.81 -16.56
CA SER A 140 -7.83 7.16 -16.45
C SER A 140 -7.16 6.41 -15.30
N GLY A 141 -5.82 6.34 -15.29
CA GLY A 141 -5.05 5.72 -14.20
C GLY A 141 -5.40 6.31 -12.83
N GLY A 142 -5.49 7.64 -12.73
CA GLY A 142 -5.84 8.32 -11.48
C GLY A 142 -7.29 8.09 -11.03
N GLN A 143 -8.23 7.90 -11.96
CA GLN A 143 -9.60 7.52 -11.62
C GLN A 143 -9.67 6.10 -11.08
N LYS A 144 -8.96 5.15 -11.70
CA LYS A 144 -8.83 3.76 -11.21
C LYS A 144 -8.25 3.74 -9.80
N GLN A 145 -7.17 4.48 -9.59
CA GLN A 145 -6.50 4.53 -8.29
C GLN A 145 -7.41 5.10 -7.19
N ARG A 146 -8.15 6.17 -7.47
CA ARG A 146 -9.12 6.72 -6.50
C ARG A 146 -10.29 5.77 -6.23
N ILE A 147 -10.74 4.97 -7.20
CA ILE A 147 -11.72 3.89 -6.97
C ILE A 147 -11.12 2.82 -6.04
N ALA A 148 -9.85 2.42 -6.25
CA ALA A 148 -9.18 1.48 -5.35
C ALA A 148 -9.07 2.04 -3.92
N ILE A 149 -8.74 3.33 -3.77
CA ILE A 149 -8.72 4.00 -2.47
C ILE A 149 -10.12 4.01 -1.83
N ALA A 150 -11.19 4.27 -2.61
CA ALA A 150 -12.57 4.20 -2.12
C ALA A 150 -12.94 2.81 -1.60
N ARG A 151 -12.52 1.74 -2.29
CA ARG A 151 -12.65 0.34 -1.80
C ARG A 151 -12.03 0.17 -0.42
N VAL A 152 -10.82 0.70 -0.22
CA VAL A 152 -10.10 0.56 1.06
C VAL A 152 -10.74 1.41 2.16
N PHE A 153 -11.24 2.61 1.86
CA PHE A 153 -12.03 3.40 2.81
C PHE A 153 -13.29 2.63 3.26
N LEU A 154 -13.99 2.02 2.31
CA LEU A 154 -15.21 1.26 2.59
C LEU A 154 -14.94 -0.02 3.39
N LYS A 155 -13.82 -0.68 3.12
CA LYS A 155 -13.33 -1.84 3.85
C LYS A 155 -12.93 -1.51 5.29
N ASN A 156 -12.40 -0.30 5.52
CA ASN A 156 -11.95 0.23 6.82
C ASN A 156 -10.99 -0.71 7.60
N PRO A 157 -9.86 -1.13 7.02
CA PRO A 157 -8.93 -2.06 7.64
C PRO A 157 -8.06 -1.39 8.70
N ALA A 158 -7.53 -2.18 9.67
CA ALA A 158 -6.59 -1.72 10.69
C ALA A 158 -5.16 -1.55 10.14
N ILE A 159 -4.79 -2.36 9.15
CA ILE A 159 -3.47 -2.38 8.53
C ILE A 159 -3.59 -1.94 7.08
N LEU A 160 -2.70 -1.06 6.64
CA LEU A 160 -2.60 -0.60 5.26
C LEU A 160 -1.27 -0.97 4.64
N ILE A 161 -1.33 -1.41 3.39
CA ILE A 161 -0.17 -1.59 2.53
C ILE A 161 -0.38 -0.72 1.30
N LEU A 162 0.51 0.25 1.09
CA LEU A 162 0.46 1.17 -0.02
C LEU A 162 1.65 0.93 -0.92
N ASP A 163 1.39 0.49 -2.15
CA ASP A 163 2.42 0.37 -3.19
C ASP A 163 2.29 1.58 -4.11
N GLU A 164 3.15 2.58 -3.88
CA GLU A 164 3.10 3.86 -4.57
C GLU A 164 3.87 3.82 -5.88
N ALA A 165 3.23 3.48 -6.96
CA ALA A 165 3.73 3.85 -8.26
C ALA A 165 2.67 4.66 -9.01
N THR A 166 2.92 5.92 -9.13
CA THR A 166 2.10 6.86 -9.88
C THR A 166 2.96 7.45 -10.99
N SER A 167 3.39 6.62 -11.93
CA SER A 167 4.01 7.10 -13.15
C SER A 167 2.95 7.78 -14.04
N ALA A 168 3.24 9.00 -14.50
CA ALA A 168 2.48 9.73 -15.52
C ALA A 168 1.06 10.21 -15.14
N LEU A 169 0.83 10.67 -13.90
CA LEU A 169 -0.36 11.42 -13.55
C LEU A 169 -0.10 12.93 -13.66
N ASP A 170 -1.15 13.68 -14.02
CA ASP A 170 -1.09 15.13 -13.91
C ASP A 170 -1.06 15.60 -12.44
N ASN A 171 -0.52 16.79 -12.21
CA ASN A 171 -0.30 17.33 -10.85
C ASN A 171 -1.59 17.42 -10.01
N ILE A 172 -2.73 17.72 -10.63
CA ILE A 172 -4.01 17.85 -9.92
C ILE A 172 -4.49 16.49 -9.45
N THR A 173 -4.48 15.51 -10.35
CA THR A 173 -4.84 14.12 -10.02
C THR A 173 -3.92 13.55 -8.94
N GLU A 174 -2.63 13.84 -9.03
CA GLU A 174 -1.65 13.44 -8.02
C GLU A 174 -1.97 14.03 -6.64
N MET A 175 -2.26 15.32 -6.57
CA MET A 175 -2.64 15.98 -5.33
C MET A 175 -3.89 15.36 -4.71
N LEU A 176 -4.94 15.10 -5.49
CA LEU A 176 -6.17 14.47 -5.00
C LEU A 176 -5.94 13.06 -4.45
N ILE A 177 -5.08 12.28 -5.10
CA ILE A 177 -4.70 10.93 -4.61
C ILE A 177 -3.92 11.06 -3.31
N GLN A 178 -2.96 11.98 -3.22
CA GLN A 178 -2.17 12.16 -2.01
C GLN A 178 -3.02 12.61 -0.82
N GLU A 179 -3.95 13.54 -1.02
CA GLU A 179 -4.91 13.93 0.03
C GLU A 179 -5.74 12.76 0.52
N ALA A 180 -6.25 11.93 -0.42
CA ALA A 180 -7.02 10.75 -0.08
C ALA A 180 -6.19 9.71 0.69
N LEU A 181 -4.92 9.49 0.30
CA LEU A 181 -4.01 8.58 1.00
C LEU A 181 -3.64 9.12 2.39
N ASP A 182 -3.37 10.42 2.51
CA ASP A 182 -3.07 11.06 3.80
C ASP A 182 -4.23 10.86 4.78
N GLU A 183 -5.48 11.07 4.33
CA GLU A 183 -6.68 10.81 5.14
C GLU A 183 -6.84 9.32 5.48
N LEU A 184 -6.59 8.44 4.50
CA LEU A 184 -6.72 6.99 4.67
C LEU A 184 -5.76 6.43 5.72
N THR A 185 -4.56 6.98 5.86
CA THR A 185 -3.53 6.48 6.78
C THR A 185 -3.73 6.90 8.23
N VAL A 186 -4.65 7.83 8.53
CA VAL A 186 -4.88 8.32 9.90
C VAL A 186 -5.34 7.18 10.81
N GLY A 187 -4.61 6.96 11.92
CA GLY A 187 -4.94 5.97 12.95
C GLY A 187 -4.75 4.51 12.53
N ARG A 188 -4.03 4.24 11.44
CA ARG A 188 -3.79 2.88 10.93
C ARG A 188 -2.31 2.56 10.89
N THR A 189 -1.98 1.30 11.14
CA THR A 189 -0.62 0.78 10.89
C THR A 189 -0.40 0.71 9.39
N THR A 190 0.59 1.44 8.88
CA THR A 190 0.75 1.61 7.43
C THR A 190 2.16 1.25 6.99
N ILE A 191 2.26 0.36 6.01
CA ILE A 191 3.50 0.03 5.31
C ILE A 191 3.42 0.61 3.90
N ILE A 192 4.41 1.42 3.55
CA ILE A 192 4.46 2.13 2.27
C ILE A 192 5.67 1.68 1.49
N ILE A 193 5.48 1.12 0.31
CA ILE A 193 6.55 0.94 -0.66
C ILE A 193 6.68 2.28 -1.39
N ALA A 194 7.64 3.08 -0.93
CA ALA A 194 7.72 4.47 -1.31
C ALA A 194 8.53 4.66 -2.59
N HIS A 195 7.89 5.29 -3.56
CA HIS A 195 8.51 5.79 -4.80
C HIS A 195 8.49 7.33 -4.86
N ARG A 196 7.88 7.99 -3.85
CA ARG A 196 7.74 9.45 -3.79
C ARG A 196 8.38 10.04 -2.55
N LEU A 197 9.08 11.13 -2.76
CA LEU A 197 9.73 11.88 -1.70
C LEU A 197 8.76 12.40 -0.63
N SER A 198 7.61 12.90 -1.06
CA SER A 198 6.58 13.46 -0.16
C SER A 198 6.10 12.45 0.86
N THR A 199 5.94 11.20 0.45
CA THR A 199 5.47 10.10 1.29
C THR A 199 6.56 9.63 2.24
N VAL A 200 7.79 9.47 1.74
CA VAL A 200 8.96 9.09 2.58
C VAL A 200 9.16 10.07 3.73
N LYS A 201 9.06 11.38 3.45
CA LYS A 201 9.24 12.44 4.48
C LYS A 201 8.17 12.42 5.58
N LYS A 202 6.98 11.92 5.29
CA LYS A 202 5.84 11.86 6.23
C LYS A 202 5.79 10.55 7.03
N ALA A 203 6.64 9.58 6.74
CA ALA A 203 6.73 8.34 7.49
C ALA A 203 7.30 8.59 8.88
N ASP A 204 6.80 7.84 9.87
CA ASP A 204 7.34 7.86 11.23
C ASP A 204 8.75 7.24 11.27
N GLU A 205 8.96 6.22 10.46
CA GLU A 205 10.23 5.55 10.30
C GLU A 205 10.43 5.09 8.85
N ILE A 206 11.66 5.16 8.37
CA ILE A 206 12.09 4.69 7.07
C ILE A 206 12.99 3.49 7.28
N LEU A 207 12.74 2.44 6.53
CA LEU A 207 13.59 1.25 6.44
C LEU A 207 14.26 1.24 5.08
N VAL A 208 15.57 1.36 5.11
CA VAL A 208 16.38 1.27 3.90
C VAL A 208 16.80 -0.19 3.70
N LEU A 209 16.26 -0.78 2.65
CA LEU A 209 16.46 -2.20 2.35
C LEU A 209 17.56 -2.39 1.30
N THR A 210 18.40 -3.38 1.55
CA THR A 210 19.36 -3.95 0.61
C THR A 210 19.12 -5.46 0.49
N ARG A 211 19.86 -6.14 -0.37
CA ARG A 211 19.83 -7.62 -0.44
C ARG A 211 20.24 -8.31 0.87
N GLN A 212 20.89 -7.59 1.77
CA GLN A 212 21.33 -8.09 3.08
C GLN A 212 20.30 -7.84 4.19
N GLY A 213 19.12 -7.28 3.85
CA GLY A 213 18.08 -6.93 4.79
C GLY A 213 17.99 -5.43 5.07
N ILE A 214 17.61 -5.05 6.31
CA ILE A 214 17.52 -3.65 6.73
C ILE A 214 18.94 -3.12 6.95
N PHE A 215 19.35 -2.18 6.10
CA PHE A 215 20.69 -1.58 6.13
C PHE A 215 20.73 -0.32 7.02
N GLU A 216 19.73 0.54 6.89
CA GLU A 216 19.55 1.72 7.73
C GLU A 216 18.09 1.84 8.17
N ARG A 217 17.85 2.44 9.33
CA ARG A 217 16.51 2.75 9.81
C ARG A 217 16.51 4.03 10.63
N GLY A 218 15.43 4.80 10.53
CA GLY A 218 15.25 6.05 11.26
C GLY A 218 14.29 6.99 10.57
N SER A 219 14.08 8.18 11.13
CA SER A 219 13.32 9.25 10.48
C SER A 219 14.09 9.86 9.31
N HIS A 220 13.38 10.53 8.40
CA HIS A 220 14.00 11.25 7.29
C HIS A 220 15.12 12.21 7.75
N LYS A 221 14.87 12.95 8.84
CA LYS A 221 15.84 13.92 9.37
C LYS A 221 17.11 13.26 9.90
N GLU A 222 16.96 12.15 10.62
CA GLU A 222 18.08 11.38 11.17
C GLU A 222 18.92 10.77 10.07
N LEU A 223 18.31 10.12 9.08
CA LEU A 223 18.99 9.46 7.99
C LEU A 223 19.69 10.44 7.04
N ILE A 224 19.10 11.60 6.76
CA ILE A 224 19.78 12.66 6.00
C ILE A 224 21.00 13.19 6.77
N LYS A 225 20.86 13.43 8.09
CA LYS A 225 21.95 13.91 8.95
C LYS A 225 23.10 12.88 9.05
N ALA A 226 22.76 11.60 9.05
CA ALA A 226 23.78 10.51 9.07
C ALA A 226 24.62 10.48 7.80
N ASN A 227 24.13 11.07 6.69
CA ASN A 227 24.80 11.12 5.39
C ASN A 227 25.27 9.75 4.89
N GLY A 228 24.43 8.71 5.13
CA GLY A 228 24.67 7.34 4.73
C GLY A 228 24.02 6.98 3.40
N TYR A 229 23.76 5.70 3.20
CA TYR A 229 23.18 5.16 1.96
C TYR A 229 21.80 5.74 1.65
N TYR A 230 20.97 6.04 2.67
CA TYR A 230 19.71 6.74 2.47
C TYR A 230 19.91 8.11 1.83
N ALA A 231 20.90 8.88 2.28
CA ALA A 231 21.17 10.20 1.72
C ALA A 231 21.58 10.11 0.23
N GLU A 232 22.36 9.11 -0.16
CA GLU A 232 22.72 8.84 -1.55
C GLU A 232 21.50 8.45 -2.39
N LEU A 233 20.64 7.55 -1.88
CA LEU A 233 19.37 7.18 -2.52
C LEU A 233 18.44 8.40 -2.67
N TYR A 234 18.38 9.23 -1.63
CA TYR A 234 17.59 10.45 -1.64
C TYR A 234 18.03 11.41 -2.74
N GLU A 235 19.32 11.62 -2.90
CA GLU A 235 19.86 12.51 -3.94
C GLU A 235 19.64 11.94 -5.34
N SER A 236 19.84 10.65 -5.53
CA SER A 236 19.73 10.01 -6.84
C SER A 236 18.28 9.82 -7.32
N GLN A 237 17.37 9.42 -6.42
CA GLN A 237 16.02 9.02 -6.80
C GLN A 237 14.97 10.13 -6.58
N PHE A 238 15.19 11.05 -5.65
CA PHE A 238 14.16 11.97 -5.20
C PHE A 238 14.49 13.46 -5.40
N LYS A 239 15.75 13.83 -5.61
CA LYS A 239 16.16 15.23 -5.75
C LYS A 239 16.24 15.69 -7.21
N ASN A 240 16.26 14.75 -8.15
CA ASN A 240 16.35 14.99 -9.59
C ASN A 240 15.00 14.86 -10.32
N LEU A 241 13.89 14.77 -9.58
CA LEU A 241 12.51 14.83 -10.02
C LEU A 241 11.87 16.14 -9.58
#